data_f441f2df94dba633a58d9e494d01d791
#
_entry.id   f441f2df94dba633a58d9e494d01d791
#
_cell.length_a   1.000
_cell.length_b   1.000
_cell.length_c   1.000
_cell.angle_alpha   90.00
_cell.angle_beta   90.00
_cell.angle_gamma   90.00
#
_symmetry.space_group_name_H-M   'P 1'
#
loop_
_entity.id
_entity.type
_entity.pdbx_description
1 polymer ?
#
loop_
_entity_poly.entity_id
_entity_poly.type
_entity_poly.pdbx_seq_one_letter_code
_entity_poly.pdbx_strand_id
1 'polypeptide(L)'
;MPGNDLTRLRIAVTVFFALDGFIFAGWVVRIPAIKQQTGASAGTLGLALLGVSAGAVVTMTLIGRLCRRDGSHPVTVVCAVLLSLSVALPPLTHSALALGLVLLVFGAAYGAINVAFNSAAVDLVAALRRPVMPSFHAAFSLGGMVGAGLGGLVAGSLSPTRHLLGLTVIGLLVTAAAGPTLLRHEPLVPPDRVRSAERPARRLDTRTRGLVTVFGLIALCTAYGEGALADWGALHLEQDLHAHPGVAAAGYSSFALAMTVGRLCGTSLLERLGPVRTVVAGGATATAGMLLGSLAPSVWATLLGFAVTGLGLANLFPVAVERAGRLAGPTGVAVASTLGYGGMLLGPPAIGFMADWYSLPAALTSVAVLAAVASAIGYVTRRATTVRETTVKPG
;
A
#
# COMPACT_ATOMS: atom_id res chain seq x y z
N MET A 1 -26.05 -17.06 -9.86
CA MET A 1 -24.86 -17.65 -10.50
C MET A 1 -24.56 -19.00 -9.86
N PRO A 2 -24.21 -20.06 -10.63
CA PRO A 2 -23.71 -21.31 -10.09
C PRO A 2 -22.45 -21.06 -9.23
N GLY A 3 -22.26 -21.82 -8.14
CA GLY A 3 -21.14 -21.61 -7.20
C GLY A 3 -19.75 -21.68 -7.85
N ASN A 4 -19.61 -22.38 -8.99
CA ASN A 4 -18.37 -22.44 -9.77
C ASN A 4 -17.97 -21.09 -10.40
N ASP A 5 -18.93 -20.25 -10.79
CA ASP A 5 -18.63 -18.97 -11.44
C ASP A 5 -18.09 -17.95 -10.42
N LEU A 6 -18.66 -17.91 -9.20
CA LEU A 6 -18.16 -17.06 -8.13
C LEU A 6 -16.74 -17.46 -7.68
N THR A 7 -16.44 -18.77 -7.69
CA THR A 7 -15.09 -19.28 -7.39
C THR A 7 -14.08 -18.84 -8.45
N ARG A 8 -14.42 -18.93 -9.73
CA ARG A 8 -13.58 -18.48 -10.85
C ARG A 8 -13.32 -16.97 -10.79
N LEU A 9 -14.37 -16.18 -10.53
CA LEU A 9 -14.23 -14.73 -10.34
C LEU A 9 -13.32 -14.40 -9.15
N ARG A 10 -13.48 -15.11 -8.02
CA ARG A 10 -12.63 -14.95 -6.85
C ARG A 10 -11.16 -15.21 -7.17
N ILE A 11 -10.87 -16.28 -7.91
CA ILE A 11 -9.50 -16.62 -8.34
C ILE A 11 -8.96 -15.49 -9.25
N ALA A 12 -9.72 -15.05 -10.24
CA ALA A 12 -9.28 -14.01 -11.16
C ALA A 12 -8.99 -12.68 -10.41
N VAL A 13 -9.88 -12.23 -9.53
CA VAL A 13 -9.66 -11.03 -8.70
C VAL A 13 -8.41 -11.20 -7.82
N THR A 14 -8.24 -12.36 -7.18
CA THR A 14 -7.04 -12.67 -6.37
C THR A 14 -5.75 -12.56 -7.19
N VAL A 15 -5.77 -13.06 -8.44
CA VAL A 15 -4.62 -12.98 -9.35
C VAL A 15 -4.29 -11.53 -9.69
N PHE A 16 -5.27 -10.66 -9.93
CA PHE A 16 -5.01 -9.24 -10.19
C PHE A 16 -4.45 -8.50 -8.98
N PHE A 17 -4.89 -8.82 -7.76
CA PHE A 17 -4.28 -8.30 -6.54
C PHE A 17 -2.82 -8.74 -6.41
N ALA A 18 -2.53 -10.02 -6.66
CA ALA A 18 -1.17 -10.54 -6.61
C ALA A 18 -0.28 -9.92 -7.70
N LEU A 19 -0.82 -9.73 -8.91
CA LEU A 19 -0.10 -9.09 -10.02
C LEU A 19 0.27 -7.65 -9.71
N ASP A 20 -0.65 -6.88 -9.12
CA ASP A 20 -0.41 -5.48 -8.74
C ASP A 20 0.74 -5.38 -7.74
N GLY A 21 0.72 -6.19 -6.67
CA GLY A 21 1.81 -6.24 -5.70
C GLY A 21 3.13 -6.70 -6.32
N PHE A 22 3.09 -7.69 -7.21
CA PHE A 22 4.26 -8.23 -7.90
C PHE A 22 4.95 -7.17 -8.78
N ILE A 23 4.19 -6.44 -9.59
CA ILE A 23 4.71 -5.39 -10.47
C ILE A 23 5.26 -4.23 -9.63
N PHE A 24 4.50 -3.79 -8.61
CA PHE A 24 4.92 -2.69 -7.74
C PHE A 24 6.25 -3.00 -7.04
N ALA A 25 6.37 -4.15 -6.38
CA ALA A 25 7.58 -4.52 -5.67
C ALA A 25 8.77 -4.78 -6.62
N GLY A 26 8.52 -5.33 -7.80
CA GLY A 26 9.53 -5.49 -8.83
C GLY A 26 10.09 -4.15 -9.34
N TRP A 27 9.26 -3.11 -9.42
CA TRP A 27 9.71 -1.73 -9.68
C TRP A 27 10.56 -1.20 -8.51
N VAL A 28 10.08 -1.31 -7.28
CA VAL A 28 10.73 -0.79 -6.06
C VAL A 28 12.18 -1.28 -5.94
N VAL A 29 12.44 -2.54 -6.24
CA VAL A 29 13.79 -3.15 -6.21
C VAL A 29 14.78 -2.46 -7.18
N ARG A 30 14.27 -1.75 -8.20
CA ARG A 30 15.11 -1.06 -9.20
C ARG A 30 15.33 0.42 -8.92
N ILE A 31 14.75 0.97 -7.87
CA ILE A 31 14.93 2.38 -7.49
C ILE A 31 16.42 2.76 -7.36
N PRO A 32 17.28 1.99 -6.67
CA PRO A 32 18.71 2.34 -6.54
C PRO A 32 19.41 2.46 -7.90
N ALA A 33 19.22 1.48 -8.77
CA ALA A 33 19.87 1.47 -10.08
C ALA A 33 19.38 2.62 -10.99
N ILE A 34 18.10 2.95 -10.93
CA ILE A 34 17.51 4.07 -11.71
C ILE A 34 17.93 5.42 -11.12
N LYS A 35 18.09 5.54 -9.80
CA LYS A 35 18.68 6.73 -9.17
C LYS A 35 20.08 7.00 -9.72
N GLN A 36 20.94 5.97 -9.77
CA GLN A 36 22.28 6.08 -10.32
C GLN A 36 22.25 6.48 -11.81
N GLN A 37 21.39 5.83 -12.62
CA GLN A 37 21.23 6.13 -14.04
C GLN A 37 20.80 7.57 -14.32
N THR A 38 19.93 8.12 -13.49
CA THR A 38 19.40 9.49 -13.65
C THR A 38 20.26 10.56 -13.01
N GLY A 39 21.26 10.19 -12.21
CA GLY A 39 22.10 11.12 -11.45
C GLY A 39 21.33 11.92 -10.39
N ALA A 40 20.17 11.41 -9.95
CA ALA A 40 19.31 12.13 -9.02
C ALA A 40 19.90 12.18 -7.61
N SER A 41 19.83 13.35 -6.94
CA SER A 41 20.05 13.45 -5.50
C SER A 41 18.88 12.74 -4.76
N ALA A 42 18.99 12.54 -3.44
CA ALA A 42 17.91 11.95 -2.66
C ALA A 42 16.64 12.83 -2.73
N GLY A 43 16.78 14.15 -2.64
CA GLY A 43 15.64 15.08 -2.74
C GLY A 43 14.97 15.06 -4.11
N THR A 44 15.77 15.09 -5.20
CA THR A 44 15.21 15.05 -6.56
C THR A 44 14.60 13.69 -6.89
N LEU A 45 15.13 12.60 -6.34
CA LEU A 45 14.50 11.28 -6.42
C LEU A 45 13.17 11.27 -5.66
N GLY A 46 13.12 11.83 -4.44
CA GLY A 46 11.88 11.95 -3.65
C GLY A 46 10.79 12.70 -4.40
N LEU A 47 11.15 13.80 -5.08
CA LEU A 47 10.22 14.53 -5.95
C LEU A 47 9.76 13.69 -7.16
N ALA A 48 10.65 12.92 -7.76
CA ALA A 48 10.27 12.02 -8.85
C ALA A 48 9.31 10.92 -8.38
N LEU A 49 9.59 10.30 -7.22
CA LEU A 49 8.74 9.27 -6.60
C LEU A 49 7.36 9.79 -6.21
N LEU A 50 7.25 11.10 -5.87
CA LEU A 50 5.96 11.78 -5.69
C LEU A 50 5.03 11.58 -6.90
N GLY A 51 5.59 11.43 -8.11
CA GLY A 51 4.83 11.16 -9.32
C GLY A 51 3.93 9.92 -9.19
N VAL A 52 4.39 8.86 -8.54
CA VAL A 52 3.59 7.64 -8.33
C VAL A 52 2.31 7.95 -7.55
N SER A 53 2.45 8.59 -6.40
CA SER A 53 1.30 8.91 -5.54
C SER A 53 0.40 9.98 -6.16
N ALA A 54 0.99 11.00 -6.80
CA ALA A 54 0.23 12.05 -7.49
C ALA A 54 -0.59 11.48 -8.64
N GLY A 55 0.01 10.63 -9.47
CA GLY A 55 -0.68 9.93 -10.56
C GLY A 55 -1.83 9.07 -10.05
N ALA A 56 -1.60 8.31 -8.97
CA ALA A 56 -2.63 7.48 -8.35
C ALA A 56 -3.82 8.32 -7.87
N VAL A 57 -3.59 9.37 -7.09
CA VAL A 57 -4.65 10.24 -6.55
C VAL A 57 -5.48 10.89 -7.66
N VAL A 58 -4.84 11.39 -8.72
CA VAL A 58 -5.53 12.01 -9.86
C VAL A 58 -6.48 11.03 -10.55
N THR A 59 -6.07 9.78 -10.70
CA THR A 59 -6.88 8.79 -11.44
C THR A 59 -7.95 8.11 -10.60
N MET A 60 -7.79 8.01 -9.28
CA MET A 60 -8.74 7.30 -8.40
C MET A 60 -10.19 7.76 -8.56
N THR A 61 -10.43 9.10 -8.64
CA THR A 61 -11.77 9.65 -8.80
C THR A 61 -12.37 9.35 -10.17
N LEU A 62 -11.54 9.39 -11.22
CA LEU A 62 -11.95 9.11 -12.60
C LEU A 62 -12.31 7.62 -12.75
N ILE A 63 -11.48 6.74 -12.24
CA ILE A 63 -11.68 5.29 -12.34
C ILE A 63 -12.91 4.84 -11.57
N GLY A 64 -13.19 5.44 -10.40
CA GLY A 64 -14.44 5.18 -9.69
C GLY A 64 -15.69 5.51 -10.52
N ARG A 65 -15.64 6.58 -11.33
CA ARG A 65 -16.72 6.90 -12.28
C ARG A 65 -16.80 5.89 -13.43
N LEU A 66 -15.64 5.49 -13.95
CA LEU A 66 -15.55 4.53 -15.06
C LEU A 66 -16.07 3.15 -14.64
N CYS A 67 -15.71 2.68 -13.44
CA CYS A 67 -16.25 1.43 -12.87
C CYS A 67 -17.79 1.47 -12.72
N ARG A 68 -18.36 2.63 -12.37
CA ARG A 68 -19.81 2.79 -12.31
C ARG A 68 -20.49 2.79 -13.68
N ARG A 69 -19.81 3.31 -14.71
CA ARG A 69 -20.35 3.44 -16.06
C ARG A 69 -20.20 2.14 -16.85
N ASP A 70 -19.00 1.58 -16.85
CA ASP A 70 -18.60 0.49 -17.75
C ASP A 70 -18.45 -0.86 -17.02
N GLY A 71 -18.55 -0.84 -15.67
CA GLY A 71 -18.36 -2.02 -14.81
C GLY A 71 -16.91 -2.17 -14.31
N SER A 72 -16.75 -2.74 -13.13
CA SER A 72 -15.44 -2.93 -12.50
C SER A 72 -14.57 -3.97 -13.22
N HIS A 73 -15.17 -4.99 -13.84
CA HIS A 73 -14.44 -6.08 -14.51
C HIS A 73 -13.63 -5.61 -15.72
N PRO A 74 -14.24 -5.00 -16.77
CA PRO A 74 -13.47 -4.55 -17.93
C PRO A 74 -12.47 -3.46 -17.58
N VAL A 75 -12.82 -2.56 -16.66
CA VAL A 75 -11.90 -1.50 -16.19
C VAL A 75 -10.68 -2.13 -15.52
N THR A 76 -10.84 -3.20 -14.72
CA THR A 76 -9.70 -3.91 -14.09
C THR A 76 -8.76 -4.46 -15.15
N VAL A 77 -9.28 -5.11 -16.20
CA VAL A 77 -8.45 -5.69 -17.26
C VAL A 77 -7.67 -4.61 -18.02
N VAL A 78 -8.33 -3.51 -18.40
CA VAL A 78 -7.67 -2.40 -19.10
C VAL A 78 -6.59 -1.78 -18.20
N CYS A 79 -6.89 -1.54 -16.93
CA CYS A 79 -5.91 -0.97 -15.99
C CYS A 79 -4.73 -1.90 -15.74
N ALA A 80 -4.94 -3.23 -15.74
CA ALA A 80 -3.85 -4.22 -15.62
C ALA A 80 -2.91 -4.18 -16.82
N VAL A 81 -3.44 -4.01 -18.04
CA VAL A 81 -2.63 -3.79 -19.25
C VAL A 81 -1.83 -2.50 -19.13
N LEU A 82 -2.47 -1.39 -18.73
CA LEU A 82 -1.80 -0.10 -18.58
C LEU A 82 -0.70 -0.15 -17.51
N LEU A 83 -0.94 -0.80 -16.38
CA LEU A 83 0.07 -0.99 -15.34
C LEU A 83 1.26 -1.81 -15.88
N SER A 84 0.97 -2.92 -16.57
CA SER A 84 2.01 -3.78 -17.14
C SER A 84 2.86 -3.07 -18.19
N LEU A 85 2.28 -2.20 -19.00
CA LEU A 85 3.02 -1.41 -19.99
C LEU A 85 3.81 -0.27 -19.35
N SER A 86 3.24 0.40 -18.35
CA SER A 86 3.86 1.57 -17.73
C SER A 86 5.10 1.23 -16.91
N VAL A 87 5.23 0.03 -16.35
CA VAL A 87 6.41 -0.40 -15.59
C VAL A 87 7.67 -0.50 -16.45
N ALA A 88 7.55 -0.62 -17.78
CA ALA A 88 8.69 -0.61 -18.70
C ALA A 88 9.32 0.78 -18.89
N LEU A 89 8.64 1.86 -18.52
CA LEU A 89 9.07 3.24 -18.84
C LEU A 89 10.18 3.79 -17.92
N PRO A 90 10.20 3.57 -16.59
CA PRO A 90 11.19 4.15 -15.70
C PRO A 90 12.66 3.91 -16.11
N PRO A 91 13.09 2.72 -16.55
CA PRO A 91 14.47 2.47 -16.91
C PRO A 91 14.90 3.13 -18.22
N LEU A 92 13.99 3.77 -18.95
CA LEU A 92 14.30 4.52 -20.18
C LEU A 92 14.63 5.97 -19.89
N THR A 93 14.53 6.41 -18.63
CA THR A 93 14.75 7.81 -18.22
C THR A 93 16.22 8.07 -17.85
N HIS A 94 16.72 9.28 -18.19
CA HIS A 94 18.09 9.71 -17.92
C HIS A 94 18.13 11.04 -17.14
N SER A 95 17.00 11.49 -16.60
CA SER A 95 16.91 12.66 -15.72
C SER A 95 15.83 12.48 -14.68
N ALA A 96 15.97 13.15 -13.53
CA ALA A 96 14.97 13.10 -12.45
C ALA A 96 13.60 13.62 -12.91
N LEU A 97 13.55 14.66 -13.77
CA LEU A 97 12.30 15.19 -14.31
C LEU A 97 11.60 14.17 -15.22
N ALA A 98 12.33 13.55 -16.14
CA ALA A 98 11.78 12.50 -17.01
C ALA A 98 11.28 11.31 -16.18
N LEU A 99 12.03 10.92 -15.17
CA LEU A 99 11.62 9.88 -14.21
C LEU A 99 10.30 10.27 -13.53
N GLY A 100 10.19 11.47 -12.98
CA GLY A 100 8.98 11.95 -12.32
C GLY A 100 7.74 11.93 -13.22
N LEU A 101 7.88 12.36 -14.49
CA LEU A 101 6.79 12.33 -15.47
C LEU A 101 6.36 10.90 -15.81
N VAL A 102 7.32 10.00 -15.96
CA VAL A 102 7.05 8.58 -16.22
C VAL A 102 6.42 7.92 -15.00
N LEU A 103 6.88 8.24 -13.79
CA LEU A 103 6.31 7.72 -12.55
C LEU A 103 4.89 8.25 -12.29
N LEU A 104 4.55 9.45 -12.78
CA LEU A 104 3.17 9.93 -12.77
C LEU A 104 2.27 9.05 -13.64
N VAL A 105 2.74 8.60 -14.80
CA VAL A 105 2.01 7.67 -15.68
C VAL A 105 1.89 6.30 -15.03
N PHE A 106 2.99 5.77 -14.48
CA PHE A 106 2.99 4.49 -13.74
C PHE A 106 2.04 4.56 -12.54
N GLY A 107 2.12 5.63 -11.74
CA GLY A 107 1.25 5.84 -10.59
C GLY A 107 -0.22 5.99 -10.98
N ALA A 108 -0.51 6.65 -12.11
CA ALA A 108 -1.86 6.73 -12.65
C ALA A 108 -2.43 5.33 -12.97
N ALA A 109 -1.64 4.47 -13.61
CA ALA A 109 -2.04 3.09 -13.91
C ALA A 109 -2.17 2.24 -12.63
N TYR A 110 -1.24 2.41 -11.67
CA TYR A 110 -1.26 1.73 -10.37
C TYR A 110 -2.48 2.12 -9.53
N GLY A 111 -2.78 3.41 -9.40
CA GLY A 111 -3.98 3.89 -8.70
C GLY A 111 -5.27 3.48 -9.41
N ALA A 112 -5.26 3.46 -10.74
CA ALA A 112 -6.39 3.04 -11.55
C ALA A 112 -6.76 1.57 -11.32
N ILE A 113 -5.81 0.65 -11.41
CA ILE A 113 -6.06 -0.77 -11.18
C ILE A 113 -6.49 -1.01 -9.73
N ASN A 114 -5.88 -0.30 -8.76
CA ASN A 114 -6.21 -0.43 -7.35
C ASN A 114 -7.70 -0.14 -7.09
N VAL A 115 -8.26 0.94 -7.64
CA VAL A 115 -9.69 1.25 -7.51
C VAL A 115 -10.55 0.20 -8.24
N ALA A 116 -10.14 -0.23 -9.44
CA ALA A 116 -10.92 -1.11 -10.27
C ALA A 116 -11.09 -2.50 -9.63
N PHE A 117 -10.00 -3.18 -9.26
CA PHE A 117 -10.11 -4.52 -8.67
C PHE A 117 -10.68 -4.48 -7.24
N ASN A 118 -10.46 -3.42 -6.46
CA ASN A 118 -11.12 -3.27 -5.16
C ASN A 118 -12.64 -3.12 -5.32
N SER A 119 -13.12 -2.41 -6.36
CA SER A 119 -14.55 -2.34 -6.67
C SER A 119 -15.09 -3.73 -7.03
N ALA A 120 -14.40 -4.49 -7.90
CA ALA A 120 -14.77 -5.86 -8.22
C ALA A 120 -14.76 -6.78 -6.98
N ALA A 121 -13.79 -6.61 -6.08
CA ALA A 121 -13.69 -7.37 -4.84
C ALA A 121 -14.86 -7.06 -3.87
N VAL A 122 -15.27 -5.80 -3.74
CA VAL A 122 -16.43 -5.41 -2.90
C VAL A 122 -17.70 -6.08 -3.40
N ASP A 123 -17.94 -6.03 -4.73
CA ASP A 123 -19.10 -6.67 -5.36
C ASP A 123 -19.10 -8.19 -5.11
N LEU A 124 -17.93 -8.81 -5.22
CA LEU A 124 -17.75 -10.24 -4.99
C LEU A 124 -17.93 -10.65 -3.52
N VAL A 125 -17.43 -9.85 -2.57
CA VAL A 125 -17.66 -10.05 -1.12
C VAL A 125 -19.14 -10.03 -0.80
N ALA A 126 -19.89 -9.10 -1.39
CA ALA A 126 -21.33 -8.99 -1.21
C ALA A 126 -22.06 -10.23 -1.80
N ALA A 127 -21.68 -10.69 -2.98
CA ALA A 127 -22.26 -11.87 -3.64
C ALA A 127 -21.95 -13.17 -2.89
N LEU A 128 -20.73 -13.32 -2.37
CA LEU A 128 -20.30 -14.49 -1.59
C LEU A 128 -20.90 -14.52 -0.17
N ARG A 129 -21.38 -13.38 0.35
CA ARG A 129 -21.81 -13.20 1.75
C ARG A 129 -20.76 -13.68 2.76
N ARG A 130 -19.48 -13.53 2.45
CA ARG A 130 -18.34 -13.94 3.27
C ARG A 130 -17.28 -12.84 3.27
N PRO A 131 -16.62 -12.54 4.41
CA PRO A 131 -15.65 -11.48 4.53
C PRO A 131 -14.29 -11.89 3.92
N VAL A 132 -14.23 -12.08 2.59
CA VAL A 132 -13.02 -12.54 1.88
C VAL A 132 -12.06 -11.41 1.47
N MET A 133 -12.41 -10.14 1.74
CA MET A 133 -11.56 -8.99 1.39
C MET A 133 -10.10 -9.12 1.93
N PRO A 134 -9.86 -9.56 3.19
CA PRO A 134 -8.49 -9.74 3.66
C PRO A 134 -7.66 -10.72 2.82
N SER A 135 -8.29 -11.72 2.21
CA SER A 135 -7.58 -12.70 1.36
C SER A 135 -7.05 -12.08 0.06
N PHE A 136 -7.73 -11.08 -0.50
CA PHE A 136 -7.25 -10.34 -1.67
C PHE A 136 -6.03 -9.49 -1.32
N HIS A 137 -6.08 -8.75 -0.19
CA HIS A 137 -4.93 -7.97 0.26
C HIS A 137 -3.74 -8.84 0.69
N ALA A 138 -3.99 -10.05 1.20
CA ALA A 138 -2.92 -11.03 1.45
C ALA A 138 -2.27 -11.47 0.13
N ALA A 139 -3.05 -11.66 -0.94
CA ALA A 139 -2.51 -11.97 -2.26
C ALA A 139 -1.65 -10.82 -2.83
N PHE A 140 -2.07 -9.56 -2.63
CA PHE A 140 -1.24 -8.39 -2.96
C PHE A 140 0.10 -8.43 -2.23
N SER A 141 0.09 -8.64 -0.90
CA SER A 141 1.31 -8.71 -0.11
C SER A 141 2.21 -9.87 -0.53
N LEU A 142 1.63 -11.04 -0.82
CA LEU A 142 2.37 -12.20 -1.32
C LEU A 142 2.97 -11.91 -2.70
N GLY A 143 2.21 -11.29 -3.60
CA GLY A 143 2.70 -10.85 -4.91
C GLY A 143 3.87 -9.89 -4.76
N GLY A 144 3.77 -8.92 -3.86
CA GLY A 144 4.85 -7.98 -3.54
C GLY A 144 6.11 -8.69 -3.02
N MET A 145 5.95 -9.63 -2.11
CA MET A 145 7.06 -10.43 -1.59
C MET A 145 7.75 -11.23 -2.70
N VAL A 146 6.97 -11.89 -3.57
CA VAL A 146 7.51 -12.66 -4.71
C VAL A 146 8.20 -11.74 -5.70
N GLY A 147 7.59 -10.58 -6.02
CA GLY A 147 8.15 -9.58 -6.93
C GLY A 147 9.47 -9.02 -6.44
N ALA A 148 9.55 -8.65 -5.15
CA ALA A 148 10.79 -8.18 -4.53
C ALA A 148 11.85 -9.30 -4.47
N GLY A 149 11.45 -10.50 -4.07
CA GLY A 149 12.37 -11.65 -3.98
C GLY A 149 12.97 -12.03 -5.34
N LEU A 150 12.14 -12.22 -6.37
CA LEU A 150 12.61 -12.51 -7.73
C LEU A 150 13.41 -11.33 -8.30
N GLY A 151 12.95 -10.09 -8.08
CA GLY A 151 13.67 -8.90 -8.48
C GLY A 151 15.06 -8.83 -7.87
N GLY A 152 15.18 -9.20 -6.58
CA GLY A 152 16.46 -9.27 -5.88
C GLY A 152 17.42 -10.32 -6.46
N LEU A 153 16.90 -11.51 -6.77
CA LEU A 153 17.70 -12.58 -7.37
C LEU A 153 18.30 -12.18 -8.71
N VAL A 154 17.59 -11.37 -9.51
CA VAL A 154 18.07 -10.92 -10.82
C VAL A 154 18.71 -9.53 -10.80
N ALA A 155 18.73 -8.83 -9.66
CA ALA A 155 19.20 -7.46 -9.55
C ALA A 155 20.67 -7.31 -9.91
N GLY A 156 21.50 -8.28 -9.54
CA GLY A 156 22.94 -8.28 -9.85
C GLY A 156 23.31 -8.77 -11.26
N SER A 157 22.39 -9.42 -11.98
CA SER A 157 22.67 -10.08 -13.27
C SER A 157 21.92 -9.45 -14.46
N LEU A 158 20.75 -8.88 -14.24
CA LEU A 158 19.95 -8.25 -15.29
C LEU A 158 19.93 -6.73 -15.15
N SER A 159 20.06 -6.02 -16.29
CA SER A 159 19.85 -4.57 -16.30
C SER A 159 18.42 -4.22 -15.85
N PRO A 160 18.18 -3.01 -15.29
CA PRO A 160 16.83 -2.54 -14.93
C PRO A 160 15.85 -2.67 -16.10
N THR A 161 16.27 -2.32 -17.32
CA THR A 161 15.43 -2.39 -18.52
C THR A 161 14.98 -3.83 -18.81
N ARG A 162 15.90 -4.80 -18.81
CA ARG A 162 15.54 -6.21 -19.07
C ARG A 162 14.62 -6.77 -18.01
N HIS A 163 14.85 -6.45 -16.74
CA HIS A 163 13.99 -6.89 -15.64
C HIS A 163 12.60 -6.32 -15.77
N LEU A 164 12.45 -4.99 -15.93
CA LEU A 164 11.12 -4.35 -15.97
C LEU A 164 10.36 -4.69 -17.27
N LEU A 165 11.04 -4.91 -18.40
CA LEU A 165 10.40 -5.52 -19.59
C LEU A 165 9.93 -6.94 -19.30
N GLY A 166 10.68 -7.74 -18.55
CA GLY A 166 10.23 -9.06 -18.10
C GLY A 166 8.94 -8.97 -17.26
N LEU A 167 8.83 -8.01 -16.34
CA LEU A 167 7.60 -7.76 -15.59
C LEU A 167 6.43 -7.37 -16.51
N THR A 168 6.70 -6.55 -17.53
CA THR A 168 5.69 -6.20 -18.56
C THR A 168 5.15 -7.46 -19.25
N VAL A 169 6.03 -8.32 -19.72
CA VAL A 169 5.62 -9.57 -20.39
C VAL A 169 4.82 -10.46 -19.45
N ILE A 170 5.28 -10.68 -18.22
CA ILE A 170 4.57 -11.46 -17.20
C ILE A 170 3.19 -10.84 -16.93
N GLY A 171 3.11 -9.53 -16.74
CA GLY A 171 1.86 -8.82 -16.46
C GLY A 171 0.85 -8.95 -17.59
N LEU A 172 1.29 -8.82 -18.83
CA LEU A 172 0.42 -9.01 -20.00
C LEU A 172 -0.05 -10.47 -20.15
N LEU A 173 0.83 -11.45 -19.91
CA LEU A 173 0.47 -12.88 -19.95
C LEU A 173 -0.53 -13.23 -18.85
N VAL A 174 -0.30 -12.77 -17.62
CA VAL A 174 -1.25 -12.98 -16.51
C VAL A 174 -2.59 -12.30 -16.81
N THR A 175 -2.57 -11.08 -17.34
CA THR A 175 -3.79 -10.37 -17.73
C THR A 175 -4.53 -11.11 -18.87
N ALA A 176 -3.82 -11.63 -19.86
CA ALA A 176 -4.40 -12.43 -20.93
C ALA A 176 -5.01 -13.74 -20.42
N ALA A 177 -4.42 -14.36 -19.39
CA ALA A 177 -4.93 -15.60 -18.80
C ALA A 177 -6.14 -15.36 -17.87
N ALA A 178 -6.08 -14.36 -16.99
CA ALA A 178 -7.12 -14.10 -15.98
C ALA A 178 -8.23 -13.16 -16.47
N GLY A 179 -7.92 -12.24 -17.38
CA GLY A 179 -8.84 -11.22 -17.89
C GLY A 179 -10.11 -11.79 -18.54
N PRO A 180 -10.04 -12.83 -19.41
CA PRO A 180 -11.23 -13.42 -19.99
C PRO A 180 -12.24 -13.91 -18.96
N THR A 181 -11.80 -14.33 -17.79
CA THR A 181 -12.72 -14.72 -16.69
C THR A 181 -13.53 -13.52 -16.20
N LEU A 182 -12.93 -12.35 -16.05
CA LEU A 182 -13.65 -11.13 -15.67
C LEU A 182 -14.58 -10.64 -16.79
N LEU A 183 -14.10 -10.66 -18.06
CA LEU A 183 -14.83 -10.13 -19.20
C LEU A 183 -16.05 -10.96 -19.60
N ARG A 184 -16.06 -12.26 -19.29
CA ARG A 184 -17.19 -13.16 -19.58
C ARG A 184 -18.33 -13.05 -18.56
N HIS A 185 -18.07 -12.44 -17.42
CA HIS A 185 -19.07 -12.31 -16.35
C HIS A 185 -19.51 -10.86 -16.24
N GLU A 186 -20.83 -10.64 -16.28
CA GLU A 186 -21.39 -9.32 -16.02
C GLU A 186 -21.06 -8.85 -14.59
N PRO A 187 -20.92 -7.54 -14.37
CA PRO A 187 -20.71 -6.98 -13.03
C PRO A 187 -21.83 -7.44 -12.10
N LEU A 188 -21.44 -7.90 -10.88
CA LEU A 188 -22.35 -8.50 -9.91
C LEU A 188 -23.39 -7.51 -9.38
N VAL A 189 -23.13 -6.21 -9.51
CA VAL A 189 -24.04 -5.12 -9.14
C VAL A 189 -24.32 -4.26 -10.38
N PRO A 190 -25.60 -4.15 -10.80
CA PRO A 190 -25.95 -3.29 -11.92
C PRO A 190 -25.59 -1.81 -11.63
N PRO A 191 -25.11 -1.05 -12.63
CA PRO A 191 -24.69 0.34 -12.49
C PRO A 191 -25.76 1.26 -11.87
N ASP A 192 -27.05 0.97 -12.08
CA ASP A 192 -28.17 1.79 -11.60
C ASP A 192 -28.41 1.70 -10.09
N ARG A 193 -27.99 0.63 -9.42
CA ARG A 193 -28.13 0.51 -7.96
C ARG A 193 -27.09 1.33 -7.19
N VAL A 194 -25.96 1.64 -7.80
CA VAL A 194 -24.91 2.47 -7.20
C VAL A 194 -25.35 3.94 -7.11
N ARG A 195 -26.18 4.41 -8.05
CA ARG A 195 -26.75 5.77 -8.06
C ARG A 195 -27.75 6.04 -6.91
N SER A 196 -28.39 5.02 -6.41
CA SER A 196 -29.45 5.17 -5.40
C SER A 196 -28.91 5.24 -3.95
N ALA A 197 -27.64 4.94 -3.72
CA ALA A 197 -27.02 4.89 -2.38
C ALA A 197 -26.35 6.20 -1.94
N GLU A 198 -26.25 7.20 -2.82
CA GLU A 198 -25.67 8.51 -2.48
C GLU A 198 -26.71 9.39 -1.74
N ARG A 199 -27.01 9.05 -0.47
CA ARG A 199 -27.58 10.03 0.45
C ARG A 199 -26.53 11.09 0.79
N PRO A 200 -26.88 12.39 0.78
CA PRO A 200 -25.93 13.44 1.14
C PRO A 200 -25.38 13.17 2.55
N ALA A 201 -24.05 13.20 2.66
CA ALA A 201 -23.34 12.94 3.90
C ALA A 201 -23.88 13.86 5.02
N ARG A 202 -24.49 13.27 6.05
CA ARG A 202 -24.90 14.01 7.26
C ARG A 202 -23.67 14.68 7.84
N ARG A 203 -23.73 16.00 8.08
CA ARG A 203 -22.60 16.72 8.71
C ARG A 203 -22.25 16.06 10.03
N LEU A 204 -20.98 15.61 10.13
CA LEU A 204 -20.46 15.03 11.38
C LEU A 204 -20.40 16.11 12.46
N ASP A 205 -20.80 15.76 13.69
CA ASP A 205 -20.56 16.62 14.85
C ASP A 205 -19.04 16.82 15.08
N THR A 206 -18.67 17.92 15.70
CA THR A 206 -17.27 18.33 15.88
C THR A 206 -16.43 17.26 16.57
N ARG A 207 -17.00 16.58 17.58
CA ARG A 207 -16.29 15.51 18.32
C ARG A 207 -16.04 14.29 17.44
N THR A 208 -17.04 13.82 16.70
CA THR A 208 -16.90 12.69 15.78
C THR A 208 -15.90 13.02 14.66
N ARG A 209 -15.97 14.25 14.11
CA ARG A 209 -14.97 14.71 13.13
C ARG A 209 -13.56 14.66 13.70
N GLY A 210 -13.35 15.19 14.92
CA GLY A 210 -12.05 15.14 15.59
C GLY A 210 -11.53 13.72 15.77
N LEU A 211 -12.35 12.77 16.21
CA LEU A 211 -11.97 11.37 16.37
C LEU A 211 -11.63 10.70 15.02
N VAL A 212 -12.42 10.95 13.98
CA VAL A 212 -12.15 10.43 12.63
C VAL A 212 -10.83 10.98 12.09
N THR A 213 -10.55 12.27 12.30
CA THR A 213 -9.26 12.87 11.93
C THR A 213 -8.10 12.23 12.68
N VAL A 214 -8.26 11.97 13.97
CA VAL A 214 -7.24 11.30 14.80
C VAL A 214 -6.94 9.89 14.29
N PHE A 215 -7.96 9.11 13.94
CA PHE A 215 -7.74 7.81 13.29
C PHE A 215 -7.10 7.95 11.90
N GLY A 216 -7.48 8.97 11.15
CA GLY A 216 -6.84 9.31 9.88
C GLY A 216 -5.35 9.64 10.04
N LEU A 217 -4.96 10.33 11.12
CA LEU A 217 -3.54 10.59 11.42
C LEU A 217 -2.76 9.31 11.74
N ILE A 218 -3.37 8.33 12.44
CA ILE A 218 -2.75 7.01 12.63
C ILE A 218 -2.56 6.32 11.26
N ALA A 219 -3.55 6.39 10.39
CA ALA A 219 -3.45 5.84 9.04
C ALA A 219 -2.34 6.54 8.22
N LEU A 220 -2.21 7.87 8.32
CA LEU A 220 -1.15 8.65 7.69
C LEU A 220 0.24 8.22 8.18
N CYS A 221 0.44 8.13 9.51
CA CYS A 221 1.72 7.72 10.08
C CYS A 221 2.12 6.31 9.61
N THR A 222 1.14 5.40 9.50
CA THR A 222 1.39 4.03 9.06
C THR A 222 1.76 3.99 7.59
N ALA A 223 0.98 4.64 6.73
CA ALA A 223 1.20 4.64 5.28
C ALA A 223 2.49 5.37 4.88
N TYR A 224 2.89 6.41 5.64
CA TYR A 224 4.21 7.03 5.50
C TYR A 224 5.33 6.00 5.73
N GLY A 225 5.24 5.18 6.79
CA GLY A 225 6.23 4.15 7.09
C GLY A 225 6.26 3.03 6.05
N GLU A 226 5.10 2.60 5.55
CA GLU A 226 5.00 1.61 4.46
C GLU A 226 5.68 2.14 3.19
N GLY A 227 5.37 3.39 2.79
CA GLY A 227 5.98 4.04 1.63
C GLY A 227 7.49 4.26 1.81
N ALA A 228 7.90 4.69 2.99
CA ALA A 228 9.32 4.91 3.30
C ALA A 228 10.17 3.66 3.08
N LEU A 229 9.71 2.51 3.57
CA LEU A 229 10.46 1.26 3.42
C LEU A 229 10.37 0.70 2.00
N ALA A 230 9.27 0.96 1.28
CA ALA A 230 9.18 0.60 -0.13
C ALA A 230 10.18 1.41 -0.99
N ASP A 231 10.24 2.72 -0.80
CA ASP A 231 11.00 3.61 -1.67
C ASP A 231 12.49 3.73 -1.26
N TRP A 232 12.79 3.67 0.04
CA TRP A 232 14.10 4.00 0.58
C TRP A 232 14.82 2.83 1.26
N GLY A 233 14.12 1.74 1.59
CA GLY A 233 14.71 0.61 2.31
C GLY A 233 15.87 -0.06 1.55
N ALA A 234 15.69 -0.35 0.26
CA ALA A 234 16.73 -0.91 -0.57
C ALA A 234 17.89 0.07 -0.78
N LEU A 235 17.59 1.36 -0.93
CA LEU A 235 18.59 2.41 -1.10
C LEU A 235 19.50 2.54 0.12
N HIS A 236 18.93 2.51 1.34
CA HIS A 236 19.67 2.52 2.59
C HIS A 236 20.63 1.31 2.70
N LEU A 237 20.14 0.12 2.42
CA LEU A 237 20.95 -1.09 2.44
C LEU A 237 22.14 -1.03 1.43
N GLU A 238 21.89 -0.52 0.23
CA GLU A 238 22.88 -0.46 -0.84
C GLU A 238 23.91 0.67 -0.64
N GLN A 239 23.43 1.90 -0.31
CA GLN A 239 24.30 3.08 -0.29
C GLN A 239 24.99 3.31 1.07
N ASP A 240 24.29 3.07 2.18
CA ASP A 240 24.86 3.32 3.51
C ASP A 240 25.56 2.08 4.08
N LEU A 241 25.06 0.88 3.78
CA LEU A 241 25.61 -0.39 4.29
C LEU A 241 26.37 -1.21 3.25
N HIS A 242 26.49 -0.70 2.02
CA HIS A 242 27.21 -1.35 0.90
C HIS A 242 26.76 -2.78 0.63
N ALA A 243 25.48 -3.08 0.84
CA ALA A 243 24.92 -4.39 0.57
C ALA A 243 24.87 -4.68 -0.93
N HIS A 244 25.11 -5.95 -1.29
CA HIS A 244 24.89 -6.38 -2.68
C HIS A 244 23.43 -6.12 -3.11
N PRO A 245 23.14 -5.67 -4.35
CA PRO A 245 21.79 -5.32 -4.80
C PRO A 245 20.72 -6.39 -4.53
N GLY A 246 21.08 -7.68 -4.62
CA GLY A 246 20.20 -8.79 -4.29
C GLY A 246 19.81 -8.82 -2.80
N VAL A 247 20.74 -8.48 -1.90
CA VAL A 247 20.49 -8.41 -0.45
C VAL A 247 19.72 -7.13 -0.11
N ALA A 248 20.03 -6.02 -0.78
CA ALA A 248 19.29 -4.77 -0.59
C ALA A 248 17.79 -4.93 -0.91
N ALA A 249 17.48 -5.68 -1.98
CA ALA A 249 16.08 -6.02 -2.31
C ALA A 249 15.38 -6.85 -1.23
N ALA A 250 16.13 -7.63 -0.42
CA ALA A 250 15.55 -8.37 0.70
C ALA A 250 14.99 -7.44 1.80
N GLY A 251 15.40 -6.16 1.83
CA GLY A 251 14.85 -5.17 2.75
C GLY A 251 13.33 -5.05 2.63
N TYR A 252 12.83 -4.79 1.44
CA TYR A 252 11.39 -4.74 1.22
C TYR A 252 10.71 -6.10 1.40
N SER A 253 11.34 -7.19 0.98
CA SER A 253 10.79 -8.54 1.15
C SER A 253 10.63 -8.90 2.63
N SER A 254 11.61 -8.61 3.49
CA SER A 254 11.55 -8.89 4.93
C SER A 254 10.43 -8.09 5.61
N PHE A 255 10.31 -6.81 5.27
CA PHE A 255 9.24 -5.95 5.73
C PHE A 255 7.86 -6.45 5.29
N ALA A 256 7.69 -6.74 3.99
CA ALA A 256 6.42 -7.17 3.40
C ALA A 256 5.97 -8.55 3.94
N LEU A 257 6.91 -9.48 4.12
CA LEU A 257 6.64 -10.78 4.74
C LEU A 257 6.17 -10.61 6.18
N ALA A 258 6.91 -9.84 6.98
CA ALA A 258 6.58 -9.60 8.38
C ALA A 258 5.23 -8.89 8.54
N MET A 259 4.93 -7.91 7.68
CA MET A 259 3.64 -7.25 7.63
C MET A 259 2.51 -8.22 7.26
N THR A 260 2.74 -9.11 6.30
CA THR A 260 1.75 -10.13 5.91
C THR A 260 1.45 -11.07 7.09
N VAL A 261 2.47 -11.55 7.78
CA VAL A 261 2.33 -12.37 9.00
C VAL A 261 1.56 -11.61 10.08
N GLY A 262 1.92 -10.35 10.34
CA GLY A 262 1.24 -9.49 11.29
C GLY A 262 -0.25 -9.26 10.96
N ARG A 263 -0.60 -9.10 9.68
CA ARG A 263 -1.98 -8.97 9.20
C ARG A 263 -2.78 -10.28 9.34
N LEU A 264 -2.16 -11.42 9.05
CA LEU A 264 -2.80 -12.74 9.23
C LEU A 264 -3.09 -13.04 10.71
N CYS A 265 -2.19 -12.63 11.61
CA CYS A 265 -2.40 -12.75 13.06
C CYS A 265 -3.30 -11.65 13.64
N GLY A 266 -3.67 -10.65 12.84
CA GLY A 266 -4.34 -9.42 13.29
C GLY A 266 -5.67 -9.67 13.98
N THR A 267 -6.52 -10.57 13.46
CA THR A 267 -7.81 -10.90 14.08
C THR A 267 -7.62 -11.45 15.49
N SER A 268 -6.75 -12.45 15.65
CA SER A 268 -6.48 -13.04 16.97
C SER A 268 -5.83 -12.05 17.94
N LEU A 269 -4.99 -11.14 17.42
CA LEU A 269 -4.36 -10.09 18.21
C LEU A 269 -5.41 -9.08 18.71
N LEU A 270 -6.32 -8.68 17.85
CA LEU A 270 -7.42 -7.76 18.19
C LEU A 270 -8.41 -8.37 19.18
N GLU A 271 -8.73 -9.67 19.04
CA GLU A 271 -9.59 -10.39 19.98
C GLU A 271 -8.96 -10.50 21.37
N ARG A 272 -7.64 -10.72 21.46
CA ARG A 272 -6.93 -10.90 22.74
C ARG A 272 -6.57 -9.59 23.43
N LEU A 273 -6.04 -8.62 22.70
CA LEU A 273 -5.51 -7.38 23.25
C LEU A 273 -6.51 -6.21 23.16
N GLY A 274 -7.45 -6.31 22.25
CA GLY A 274 -8.31 -5.20 21.86
C GLY A 274 -7.59 -4.15 20.98
N PRO A 275 -8.35 -3.29 20.27
CA PRO A 275 -7.81 -2.41 19.25
C PRO A 275 -6.84 -1.35 19.80
N VAL A 276 -7.09 -0.83 20.99
CA VAL A 276 -6.22 0.19 21.61
C VAL A 276 -4.84 -0.37 21.92
N ARG A 277 -4.78 -1.52 22.60
CA ARG A 277 -3.50 -2.15 22.94
C ARG A 277 -2.76 -2.60 21.70
N THR A 278 -3.48 -3.07 20.68
CA THR A 278 -2.90 -3.46 19.39
C THR A 278 -2.22 -2.27 18.70
N VAL A 279 -2.86 -1.11 18.66
CA VAL A 279 -2.27 0.12 18.08
C VAL A 279 -1.05 0.60 18.90
N VAL A 280 -1.17 0.63 20.23
CA VAL A 280 -0.07 1.06 21.11
C VAL A 280 1.14 0.12 21.02
N ALA A 281 0.92 -1.19 21.15
CA ALA A 281 1.99 -2.17 21.06
C ALA A 281 2.60 -2.21 19.66
N GLY A 282 1.75 -2.18 18.60
CA GLY A 282 2.21 -2.15 17.22
C GLY A 282 3.05 -0.92 16.90
N GLY A 283 2.59 0.28 17.32
CA GLY A 283 3.35 1.51 17.14
C GLY A 283 4.69 1.50 17.89
N ALA A 284 4.72 1.01 19.14
CA ALA A 284 5.96 0.86 19.90
C ALA A 284 6.92 -0.15 19.25
N THR A 285 6.40 -1.28 18.77
CA THR A 285 7.18 -2.30 18.03
C THR A 285 7.75 -1.70 16.74
N ALA A 286 6.94 -0.96 15.97
CA ALA A 286 7.40 -0.31 14.75
C ALA A 286 8.47 0.75 15.03
N THR A 287 8.32 1.52 16.11
CA THR A 287 9.34 2.50 16.57
C THR A 287 10.67 1.82 16.85
N ALA A 288 10.67 0.77 17.69
CA ALA A 288 11.89 0.04 18.03
C ALA A 288 12.52 -0.62 16.79
N GLY A 289 11.68 -1.24 15.95
CA GLY A 289 12.12 -1.86 14.69
C GLY A 289 12.76 -0.85 13.75
N MET A 290 12.17 0.33 13.58
CA MET A 290 12.70 1.33 12.66
C MET A 290 13.95 2.03 13.18
N LEU A 291 14.06 2.26 14.50
CA LEU A 291 15.33 2.75 15.08
C LEU A 291 16.46 1.73 14.83
N LEU A 292 16.20 0.45 15.05
CA LEU A 292 17.15 -0.60 14.69
C LEU A 292 17.44 -0.61 13.19
N GLY A 293 16.40 -0.58 12.35
CA GLY A 293 16.53 -0.66 10.89
C GLY A 293 17.23 0.53 10.25
N SER A 294 17.16 1.73 10.84
CA SER A 294 17.79 2.93 10.30
C SER A 294 19.18 3.21 10.85
N LEU A 295 19.49 2.78 12.09
CA LEU A 295 20.72 3.19 12.79
C LEU A 295 21.72 2.05 12.98
N ALA A 296 21.34 0.80 12.73
CA ALA A 296 22.27 -0.32 12.89
C ALA A 296 23.36 -0.31 11.80
N PRO A 297 24.62 -0.56 12.18
CA PRO A 297 25.75 -0.61 11.22
C PRO A 297 25.86 -1.95 10.49
N SER A 298 24.83 -2.80 10.54
CA SER A 298 24.84 -4.16 10.01
C SER A 298 23.61 -4.42 9.14
N VAL A 299 23.85 -4.94 7.93
CA VAL A 299 22.79 -5.34 6.99
C VAL A 299 21.77 -6.27 7.64
N TRP A 300 22.21 -7.26 8.40
CA TRP A 300 21.31 -8.24 9.04
C TRP A 300 20.46 -7.61 10.17
N ALA A 301 21.04 -6.69 10.94
CA ALA A 301 20.32 -5.97 11.96
C ALA A 301 19.29 -5.01 11.34
N THR A 302 19.63 -4.37 10.21
CA THR A 302 18.71 -3.53 9.43
C THR A 302 17.55 -4.35 8.87
N LEU A 303 17.81 -5.51 8.27
CA LEU A 303 16.76 -6.41 7.77
C LEU A 303 15.83 -6.87 8.90
N LEU A 304 16.39 -7.22 10.07
CA LEU A 304 15.60 -7.54 11.26
C LEU A 304 14.76 -6.34 11.71
N GLY A 305 15.34 -5.15 11.73
CA GLY A 305 14.64 -3.90 12.05
C GLY A 305 13.46 -3.64 11.11
N PHE A 306 13.64 -3.85 9.81
CA PHE A 306 12.56 -3.72 8.82
C PHE A 306 11.45 -4.76 9.03
N ALA A 307 11.82 -6.02 9.34
CA ALA A 307 10.84 -7.05 9.66
C ALA A 307 10.03 -6.70 10.94
N VAL A 308 10.71 -6.25 11.99
CA VAL A 308 10.04 -5.80 13.24
C VAL A 308 9.15 -4.60 12.99
N THR A 309 9.57 -3.65 12.14
CA THR A 309 8.74 -2.52 11.71
C THR A 309 7.49 -2.99 10.99
N GLY A 310 7.61 -3.94 10.07
CA GLY A 310 6.49 -4.52 9.33
C GLY A 310 5.46 -5.19 10.25
N LEU A 311 5.91 -5.99 11.22
CA LEU A 311 5.03 -6.57 12.26
C LEU A 311 4.30 -5.50 13.05
N GLY A 312 5.02 -4.42 13.43
CA GLY A 312 4.45 -3.33 14.21
C GLY A 312 3.38 -2.53 13.44
N LEU A 313 3.64 -2.17 12.18
CA LEU A 313 2.72 -1.39 11.35
C LEU A 313 1.51 -2.18 10.85
N ALA A 314 1.60 -3.50 10.79
CA ALA A 314 0.67 -4.39 10.08
C ALA A 314 -0.82 -4.12 10.36
N ASN A 315 -1.19 -3.84 11.59
CA ASN A 315 -2.59 -3.69 12.02
C ASN A 315 -3.02 -2.25 12.31
N LEU A 316 -2.11 -1.28 12.29
CA LEU A 316 -2.43 0.11 12.64
C LEU A 316 -3.42 0.72 11.63
N PHE A 317 -3.12 0.62 10.34
CA PHE A 317 -3.96 1.15 9.27
C PHE A 317 -5.36 0.49 9.25
N PRO A 318 -5.49 -0.84 9.22
CA PRO A 318 -6.79 -1.50 9.24
C PRO A 318 -7.65 -1.10 10.46
N VAL A 319 -7.05 -1.05 11.65
CA VAL A 319 -7.74 -0.65 12.88
C VAL A 319 -8.19 0.82 12.81
N ALA A 320 -7.34 1.71 12.31
CA ALA A 320 -7.67 3.13 12.18
C ALA A 320 -8.86 3.34 11.22
N VAL A 321 -8.84 2.70 10.04
CA VAL A 321 -9.91 2.78 9.05
C VAL A 321 -11.20 2.16 9.58
N GLU A 322 -11.14 1.00 10.23
CA GLU A 322 -12.31 0.36 10.85
C GLU A 322 -12.94 1.25 11.93
N ARG A 323 -12.13 1.85 12.82
CA ARG A 323 -12.62 2.75 13.87
C ARG A 323 -13.27 4.02 13.29
N ALA A 324 -12.65 4.62 12.27
CA ALA A 324 -13.22 5.75 11.56
C ALA A 324 -14.54 5.38 10.88
N GLY A 325 -14.63 4.20 10.27
CA GLY A 325 -15.84 3.66 9.66
C GLY A 325 -16.96 3.41 10.67
N ARG A 326 -16.66 2.87 11.85
CA ARG A 326 -17.62 2.69 12.95
C ARG A 326 -18.18 4.02 13.47
N LEU A 327 -17.40 5.09 13.46
CA LEU A 327 -17.80 6.42 13.94
C LEU A 327 -18.66 7.18 12.92
N ALA A 328 -18.34 7.09 11.64
CA ALA A 328 -18.91 7.95 10.61
C ALA A 328 -19.28 7.22 9.30
N GLY A 329 -19.37 5.89 9.35
CA GLY A 329 -19.71 5.09 8.18
C GLY A 329 -18.73 5.29 7.02
N PRO A 330 -19.20 5.25 5.74
CA PRO A 330 -18.37 5.41 4.57
C PRO A 330 -17.55 6.74 4.55
N THR A 331 -18.11 7.81 5.12
CA THR A 331 -17.42 9.10 5.24
C THR A 331 -16.19 8.99 6.15
N GLY A 332 -16.30 8.25 7.26
CA GLY A 332 -15.18 8.01 8.16
C GLY A 332 -14.06 7.20 7.48
N VAL A 333 -14.43 6.15 6.75
CA VAL A 333 -13.49 5.36 5.95
C VAL A 333 -12.78 6.26 4.91
N ALA A 334 -13.55 7.06 4.16
CA ALA A 334 -13.00 7.94 3.13
C ALA A 334 -11.99 8.95 3.72
N VAL A 335 -12.32 9.61 4.84
CA VAL A 335 -11.40 10.57 5.50
C VAL A 335 -10.14 9.88 5.98
N ALA A 336 -10.25 8.73 6.65
CA ALA A 336 -9.08 8.00 7.16
C ALA A 336 -8.18 7.50 6.02
N SER A 337 -8.77 6.98 4.95
CA SER A 337 -8.02 6.53 3.77
C SER A 337 -7.34 7.69 3.05
N THR A 338 -8.03 8.83 2.86
CA THR A 338 -7.43 10.02 2.22
C THR A 338 -6.22 10.54 3.01
N LEU A 339 -6.30 10.58 4.34
CA LEU A 339 -5.16 10.95 5.17
C LEU A 339 -4.04 9.92 5.08
N GLY A 340 -4.36 8.62 5.03
CA GLY A 340 -3.40 7.55 4.77
C GLY A 340 -2.67 7.76 3.44
N TYR A 341 -3.38 7.94 2.35
CA TYR A 341 -2.76 8.26 1.04
C TYR A 341 -1.94 9.56 1.09
N GLY A 342 -2.35 10.54 1.91
CA GLY A 342 -1.55 11.73 2.18
C GLY A 342 -0.19 11.41 2.79
N GLY A 343 -0.11 10.43 3.70
CA GLY A 343 1.16 9.95 4.26
C GLY A 343 2.07 9.34 3.19
N MET A 344 1.49 8.51 2.31
CA MET A 344 2.21 7.89 1.20
C MET A 344 2.67 8.93 0.16
N LEU A 345 1.88 9.99 -0.05
CA LEU A 345 2.21 11.09 -0.95
C LEU A 345 3.35 11.97 -0.42
N LEU A 346 3.36 12.26 0.87
CA LEU A 346 4.33 13.14 1.51
C LEU A 346 5.65 12.43 1.85
N GLY A 347 5.62 11.09 2.01
CA GLY A 347 6.76 10.30 2.43
C GLY A 347 8.00 10.48 1.54
N PRO A 348 7.94 10.20 0.23
CA PRO A 348 9.10 10.26 -0.63
C PRO A 348 9.82 11.62 -0.63
N PRO A 349 9.14 12.77 -0.85
CA PRO A 349 9.82 14.06 -0.83
C PRO A 349 10.33 14.44 0.57
N ALA A 350 9.58 14.16 1.62
CA ALA A 350 10.00 14.49 2.98
C ALA A 350 11.29 13.74 3.37
N ILE A 351 11.36 12.44 3.11
CA ILE A 351 12.56 11.64 3.37
C ILE A 351 13.70 12.08 2.44
N GLY A 352 13.43 12.33 1.17
CA GLY A 352 14.43 12.76 0.21
C GLY A 352 15.13 14.06 0.64
N PHE A 353 14.38 15.11 1.00
CA PHE A 353 14.96 16.36 1.48
C PHE A 353 15.69 16.21 2.82
N MET A 354 15.15 15.44 3.75
CA MET A 354 15.85 15.16 5.02
C MET A 354 17.15 14.39 4.78
N ALA A 355 17.18 13.48 3.79
CA ALA A 355 18.38 12.73 3.43
C ALA A 355 19.45 13.63 2.79
N ASP A 356 19.07 14.60 1.96
CA ASP A 356 19.99 15.60 1.39
C ASP A 356 20.56 16.55 2.47
N TRP A 357 19.77 16.92 3.50
CA TRP A 357 20.19 17.83 4.57
C TRP A 357 21.05 17.15 5.64
N TYR A 358 20.80 15.90 5.92
CA TYR A 358 21.47 15.15 7.00
C TYR A 358 22.09 13.85 6.46
N SER A 359 21.28 12.79 6.37
CA SER A 359 21.65 11.48 5.80
C SER A 359 20.38 10.64 5.65
N LEU A 360 20.43 9.61 4.81
CA LEU A 360 19.29 8.71 4.63
C LEU A 360 18.96 7.92 5.91
N PRO A 361 19.93 7.38 6.69
CA PRO A 361 19.64 6.79 8.01
C PRO A 361 18.89 7.73 8.96
N ALA A 362 19.34 9.00 9.05
CA ALA A 362 18.68 10.01 9.88
C ALA A 362 17.26 10.32 9.39
N ALA A 363 17.06 10.46 8.08
CA ALA A 363 15.74 10.69 7.48
C ALA A 363 14.76 9.54 7.77
N LEU A 364 15.23 8.30 7.71
CA LEU A 364 14.42 7.12 8.00
C LEU A 364 13.98 7.04 9.47
N THR A 365 14.68 7.69 10.42
CA THR A 365 14.18 7.78 11.82
C THR A 365 12.85 8.52 11.94
N SER A 366 12.47 9.33 10.93
CA SER A 366 11.15 9.98 10.88
C SER A 366 10.01 8.95 10.92
N VAL A 367 10.20 7.77 10.35
CA VAL A 367 9.24 6.66 10.45
C VAL A 367 9.07 6.20 11.89
N ALA A 368 10.18 6.08 12.63
CA ALA A 368 10.13 5.73 14.06
C ALA A 368 9.36 6.79 14.86
N VAL A 369 9.62 8.07 14.60
CA VAL A 369 8.90 9.19 15.24
C VAL A 369 7.40 9.12 14.95
N LEU A 370 7.01 8.92 13.70
CA LEU A 370 5.59 8.83 13.33
C LEU A 370 4.92 7.58 13.90
N ALA A 371 5.62 6.44 13.98
CA ALA A 371 5.12 5.23 14.64
C ALA A 371 4.91 5.47 16.15
N ALA A 372 5.84 6.18 16.81
CA ALA A 372 5.70 6.59 18.20
C ALA A 372 4.50 7.55 18.39
N VAL A 373 4.30 8.51 17.48
CA VAL A 373 3.13 9.40 17.48
C VAL A 373 1.85 8.61 17.34
N ALA A 374 1.76 7.63 16.41
CA ALA A 374 0.59 6.76 16.28
C ALA A 374 0.32 5.96 17.56
N SER A 375 1.36 5.43 18.21
CA SER A 375 1.26 4.76 19.52
C SER A 375 0.72 5.69 20.61
N ALA A 376 1.28 6.91 20.72
CA ALA A 376 0.85 7.91 21.69
C ALA A 376 -0.61 8.34 21.47
N ILE A 377 -1.02 8.57 20.21
CA ILE A 377 -2.41 8.86 19.85
C ILE A 377 -3.33 7.71 20.29
N GLY A 378 -2.96 6.47 19.99
CA GLY A 378 -3.71 5.28 20.42
C GLY A 378 -3.89 5.22 21.94
N TYR A 379 -2.84 5.55 22.70
CA TYR A 379 -2.87 5.58 24.15
C TYR A 379 -3.76 6.70 24.72
N VAL A 380 -3.63 7.91 24.20
CA VAL A 380 -4.42 9.08 24.67
C VAL A 380 -5.91 8.91 24.36
N THR A 381 -6.23 8.36 23.19
CA THR A 381 -7.62 8.18 22.77
C THR A 381 -8.33 6.99 23.44
N ARG A 382 -7.61 6.15 24.21
CA ARG A 382 -8.17 4.98 24.89
C ARG A 382 -9.43 5.28 25.71
N ARG A 383 -9.44 6.38 26.48
CA ARG A 383 -10.57 6.77 27.32
C ARG A 383 -11.78 7.24 26.52
N ALA A 384 -11.57 7.92 25.40
CA ALA A 384 -12.63 8.42 24.54
C ALA A 384 -13.36 7.29 23.78
N THR A 385 -12.71 6.16 23.57
CA THR A 385 -13.26 4.99 22.86
C THR A 385 -13.97 4.00 23.79
N THR A 386 -13.52 3.86 25.06
CA THR A 386 -14.09 2.90 26.02
C THR A 386 -15.48 3.34 26.53
N VAL A 387 -15.74 4.62 26.65
CA VAL A 387 -17.02 5.18 27.17
C VAL A 387 -18.21 4.88 26.22
N ARG A 388 -17.99 4.67 24.93
CA ARG A 388 -19.07 4.37 23.96
C ARG A 388 -19.42 2.88 23.84
N GLU A 389 -18.52 1.98 24.16
CA GLU A 389 -18.80 0.52 24.12
C GLU A 389 -19.74 0.09 25.26
N THR A 390 -19.76 0.84 26.36
CA THR A 390 -20.64 0.58 27.51
C THR A 390 -22.06 1.16 27.36
N THR A 391 -22.29 2.09 26.42
CA THR A 391 -23.61 2.73 26.21
C THR A 391 -24.48 2.07 25.13
N VAL A 392 -23.93 1.10 24.38
CA VAL A 392 -24.68 0.30 23.39
C VAL A 392 -24.79 -1.14 23.92
N LYS A 393 -25.49 -1.35 25.04
CA LYS A 393 -26.08 -2.65 25.36
C LYS A 393 -27.41 -2.76 24.62
N PRO A 394 -27.68 -3.85 23.89
CA PRO A 394 -29.00 -4.10 23.34
C PRO A 394 -29.97 -4.36 24.51
N GLY A 395 -31.07 -3.61 24.53
CA GLY A 395 -32.28 -3.97 25.28
C GLY A 395 -33.02 -5.06 24.52
#